data_a59be822116363370ab44079b781cf9f
#
_entry.id   a59be822116363370ab44079b781cf9f
#
_cell.length_a   1.000
_cell.length_b   1.000
_cell.length_c   1.000
_cell.angle_alpha   90.00
_cell.angle_beta   90.00
_cell.angle_gamma   90.00
#
_symmetry.space_group_name_H-M   'P 1'
#
loop_
_entity.id
_entity.type
_entity.pdbx_description
1 polymer ?
#
loop_
_entity_poly.entity_id
_entity_poly.type
_entity_poly.pdbx_seq_one_letter_code
_entity_poly.pdbx_strand_id
1 'polypeptide(L)'
;MATVDDKKIIFSMVGVSKTIQQNQKQVLKNIYLSFFYGAKIGIIGLNGAGKSTLMKIIAGIDQQYQGNVVWSPGYTVGYLPQDPQLDPAKTVKENVMEGVQHIYDALHEYDEINNKFGLPEYYEDPDKMDKLMARQTELQDIIDSTDAWNIDSKLERAMDALRCPPADWSVENLSGGERRRVALCRLLLQQPDVLLLDEPTNHLDAESIDWLEQHLQQYEGTVIAVTHDRYFLDDVSEWILELDRGEGIPWKGNYSSWLEQKSLRMAQEEKTESKRRKTLERELEWVRMAPKARQAKGKARLNSYDKLLNEDQKEKEQQLEIFIPNGPRLGNKVIEAEHVAKAFGEKVLLNDLNFMLPPNGIVGVIGPNGVGKTTLFRMIMGLEKADAGTFSVGETVKLSYVDQQHHDILPDKSVYQVVSGGNETIRMGGRDINVRAYLSRFNFNGADQEKLCGVLSGGERNRLHLAIALKQEGNVLLLDEPTNDIDVNTLRALEEGLDKFAGCAVVISHDRWFLDRICTHILAFEGNGEVFYFEGSYTDYEINKAKRLGLEEPKRIRYRKLME
;
A
#
# COMPACT_ATOMS: atom_id res chain seq x y z
N MET A 1 6.89 -8.09 31.49
CA MET A 1 8.13 -7.86 30.69
C MET A 1 8.82 -9.21 30.56
N ALA A 2 8.62 -9.91 29.45
CA ALA A 2 9.37 -11.14 29.17
C ALA A 2 10.81 -10.73 28.86
N THR A 3 11.74 -11.34 29.54
CA THR A 3 13.17 -11.15 29.35
C THR A 3 13.59 -11.67 27.97
N VAL A 4 14.57 -11.03 27.34
CA VAL A 4 15.07 -11.26 25.98
C VAL A 4 15.52 -12.71 25.71
N ASP A 5 15.57 -13.57 26.72
CA ASP A 5 16.08 -14.96 26.66
C ASP A 5 15.08 -16.03 26.18
N ASP A 6 13.77 -15.69 26.04
CA ASP A 6 12.73 -16.67 25.66
C ASP A 6 12.28 -16.59 24.18
N LYS A 7 12.91 -15.75 23.33
CA LYS A 7 12.51 -15.65 21.93
C LYS A 7 13.10 -16.79 21.10
N LYS A 8 12.26 -17.77 20.76
CA LYS A 8 12.64 -18.91 19.92
C LYS A 8 12.97 -18.44 18.50
N ILE A 9 14.18 -18.78 18.00
CA ILE A 9 14.57 -18.52 16.61
C ILE A 9 13.82 -19.47 15.69
N ILE A 10 13.13 -18.92 14.70
CA ILE A 10 12.36 -19.68 13.72
C ILE A 10 13.15 -19.95 12.44
N PHE A 11 13.95 -19.00 12.00
CA PHE A 11 14.90 -19.20 10.91
C PHE A 11 16.08 -18.23 10.99
N SER A 12 17.18 -18.59 10.33
CA SER A 12 18.37 -17.76 10.22
C SER A 12 18.87 -17.74 8.79
N MET A 13 19.29 -16.56 8.36
CA MET A 13 19.99 -16.33 7.10
C MET A 13 21.50 -16.26 7.37
N VAL A 14 22.30 -17.07 6.67
CA VAL A 14 23.74 -17.20 6.89
C VAL A 14 24.47 -16.89 5.58
N GLY A 15 25.07 -15.72 5.49
CA GLY A 15 25.84 -15.29 4.33
C GLY A 15 25.05 -15.16 3.04
N VAL A 16 23.75 -14.82 3.13
CA VAL A 16 22.87 -14.77 1.97
C VAL A 16 23.26 -13.63 1.04
N SER A 17 23.58 -13.96 -0.21
CA SER A 17 23.93 -13.02 -1.26
C SER A 17 23.20 -13.35 -2.56
N LYS A 18 22.71 -12.31 -3.26
CA LYS A 18 22.01 -12.47 -4.55
C LYS A 18 22.48 -11.46 -5.56
N THR A 19 22.82 -11.95 -6.75
CA THR A 19 23.15 -11.15 -7.93
C THR A 19 22.12 -11.42 -9.02
N ILE A 20 21.50 -10.38 -9.57
CA ILE A 20 20.58 -10.50 -10.71
C ILE A 20 21.41 -10.68 -11.97
N GLN A 21 21.23 -11.80 -12.68
CA GLN A 21 22.06 -12.18 -13.83
C GLN A 21 21.90 -11.23 -15.03
N GLN A 22 20.73 -10.63 -15.23
CA GLN A 22 20.43 -9.78 -16.38
C GLN A 22 21.27 -8.50 -16.43
N ASN A 23 21.59 -7.91 -15.28
CA ASN A 23 22.33 -6.65 -15.17
C ASN A 23 23.57 -6.76 -14.26
N GLN A 24 23.93 -7.95 -13.83
CA GLN A 24 25.04 -8.25 -12.89
C GLN A 24 24.99 -7.41 -11.60
N LYS A 25 23.83 -6.87 -11.25
CA LYS A 25 23.66 -6.07 -10.04
C LYS A 25 23.51 -7.00 -8.82
N GLN A 26 24.43 -6.86 -7.86
CA GLN A 26 24.31 -7.53 -6.57
C GLN A 26 23.30 -6.78 -5.71
N VAL A 27 22.13 -7.41 -5.42
CA VAL A 27 21.03 -6.81 -4.66
C VAL A 27 21.08 -7.17 -3.18
N LEU A 28 21.65 -8.33 -2.83
CA LEU A 28 21.86 -8.73 -1.44
C LEU A 28 23.33 -9.14 -1.25
N LYS A 29 23.96 -8.72 -0.16
CA LYS A 29 25.36 -8.95 0.16
C LYS A 29 25.51 -9.49 1.57
N ASN A 30 25.98 -10.73 1.69
CA ASN A 30 26.40 -11.32 2.96
C ASN A 30 25.42 -11.06 4.13
N ILE A 31 24.14 -11.32 3.95
CA ILE A 31 23.14 -11.07 4.98
C ILE A 31 23.23 -12.17 6.05
N TYR A 32 23.43 -11.73 7.30
CA TYR A 32 23.43 -12.56 8.50
C TYR A 32 22.35 -12.03 9.45
N LEU A 33 21.22 -12.71 9.50
CA LEU A 33 20.09 -12.30 10.33
C LEU A 33 19.41 -13.54 10.93
N SER A 34 18.93 -13.41 12.17
CA SER A 34 18.09 -14.42 12.82
C SER A 34 16.74 -13.80 13.17
N PHE A 35 15.67 -14.54 12.91
CA PHE A 35 14.31 -14.10 13.08
C PHE A 35 13.64 -14.88 14.20
N PHE A 36 12.90 -14.17 15.06
CA PHE A 36 12.27 -14.73 16.25
C PHE A 36 10.78 -14.92 16.04
N TYR A 37 10.20 -15.92 16.69
CA TYR A 37 8.76 -16.12 16.70
C TYR A 37 8.03 -14.94 17.33
N GLY A 38 6.91 -14.55 16.74
CA GLY A 38 6.07 -13.43 17.18
C GLY A 38 6.62 -12.04 16.84
N ALA A 39 7.80 -11.92 16.20
CA ALA A 39 8.36 -10.62 15.85
C ALA A 39 7.57 -9.94 14.72
N LYS A 40 7.35 -8.61 14.84
CA LYS A 40 6.72 -7.77 13.83
C LYS A 40 7.81 -6.92 13.16
N ILE A 41 8.11 -7.21 11.88
CA ILE A 41 9.27 -6.67 11.18
C ILE A 41 8.81 -5.93 9.92
N GLY A 42 9.09 -4.64 9.86
CA GLY A 42 8.93 -3.83 8.65
C GLY A 42 10.23 -3.82 7.84
N ILE A 43 10.18 -4.15 6.56
CA ILE A 43 11.33 -4.05 5.65
C ILE A 43 11.22 -2.76 4.87
N ILE A 44 12.26 -1.93 4.96
CA ILE A 44 12.37 -0.67 4.23
C ILE A 44 13.63 -0.64 3.37
N GLY A 45 13.64 0.21 2.36
CA GLY A 45 14.77 0.38 1.45
C GLY A 45 14.31 0.93 0.11
N LEU A 46 15.25 1.41 -0.69
CA LEU A 46 14.98 1.97 -2.02
C LEU A 46 14.38 0.92 -2.98
N ASN A 47 13.73 1.39 -4.04
CA ASN A 47 13.29 0.49 -5.10
C ASN A 47 14.50 -0.15 -5.79
N GLY A 48 14.40 -1.48 -5.98
CA GLY A 48 15.54 -2.27 -6.45
C GLY A 48 16.62 -2.56 -5.41
N ALA A 49 16.39 -2.26 -4.11
CA ALA A 49 17.28 -2.65 -3.01
C ALA A 49 17.22 -4.15 -2.68
N GLY A 50 16.28 -4.89 -3.27
CA GLY A 50 16.16 -6.34 -3.06
C GLY A 50 15.10 -6.76 -2.04
N LYS A 51 14.17 -5.88 -1.64
CA LYS A 51 13.10 -6.19 -0.66
C LYS A 51 12.28 -7.41 -1.05
N SER A 52 11.64 -7.40 -2.23
CA SER A 52 10.85 -8.53 -2.72
C SER A 52 11.69 -9.76 -3.03
N THR A 53 12.98 -9.58 -3.39
CA THR A 53 13.92 -10.69 -3.56
C THR A 53 14.20 -11.37 -2.23
N LEU A 54 14.42 -10.60 -1.16
CA LEU A 54 14.60 -11.12 0.19
C LEU A 54 13.37 -11.91 0.64
N MET A 55 12.16 -11.37 0.41
CA MET A 55 10.89 -12.04 0.72
C MET A 55 10.75 -13.39 -0.01
N LYS A 56 11.06 -13.43 -1.32
CA LYS A 56 11.01 -14.65 -2.13
C LYS A 56 12.03 -15.71 -1.67
N ILE A 57 13.21 -15.28 -1.20
CA ILE A 57 14.21 -16.19 -0.63
C ILE A 57 13.70 -16.77 0.69
N ILE A 58 13.13 -15.94 1.58
CA ILE A 58 12.55 -16.40 2.85
C ILE A 58 11.38 -17.35 2.58
N ALA A 59 10.51 -17.03 1.60
CA ALA A 59 9.39 -17.89 1.19
C ALA A 59 9.83 -19.21 0.51
N GLY A 60 11.12 -19.40 0.22
CA GLY A 60 11.65 -20.58 -0.49
C GLY A 60 11.33 -20.62 -1.99
N ILE A 61 10.77 -19.55 -2.55
CA ILE A 61 10.41 -19.44 -3.97
C ILE A 61 11.65 -19.19 -4.82
N ASP A 62 12.55 -18.30 -4.39
CA ASP A 62 13.82 -18.06 -5.06
C ASP A 62 14.93 -18.84 -4.37
N GLN A 63 15.45 -19.87 -5.06
CA GLN A 63 16.52 -20.73 -4.57
C GLN A 63 17.89 -20.41 -5.23
N GLN A 64 17.94 -19.44 -6.13
CA GLN A 64 19.17 -19.06 -6.83
C GLN A 64 19.92 -17.96 -6.07
N TYR A 65 20.47 -18.25 -4.92
CA TYR A 65 21.28 -17.35 -4.10
C TYR A 65 22.49 -18.07 -3.51
N GLN A 66 23.47 -17.33 -3.01
CA GLN A 66 24.61 -17.85 -2.26
C GLN A 66 24.30 -17.77 -0.77
N GLY A 67 24.87 -18.69 0.02
CA GLY A 67 24.60 -18.78 1.46
C GLY A 67 23.46 -19.75 1.76
N ASN A 68 22.94 -19.72 2.99
CA ASN A 68 21.92 -20.65 3.45
C ASN A 68 20.82 -19.92 4.23
N VAL A 69 19.59 -20.39 4.07
CA VAL A 69 18.47 -20.08 4.96
C VAL A 69 18.14 -21.35 5.73
N VAL A 70 18.32 -21.30 7.04
CA VAL A 70 18.14 -22.45 7.93
C VAL A 70 16.86 -22.25 8.72
N TRP A 71 15.87 -23.11 8.50
CA TRP A 71 14.59 -23.13 9.20
C TRP A 71 14.61 -24.07 10.38
N SER A 72 14.01 -23.66 11.48
CA SER A 72 13.62 -24.58 12.54
C SER A 72 12.45 -25.44 12.07
N PRO A 73 12.42 -26.75 12.41
CA PRO A 73 11.37 -27.65 11.93
C PRO A 73 10.00 -27.29 12.52
N GLY A 74 8.94 -27.52 11.73
CA GLY A 74 7.55 -27.45 12.17
C GLY A 74 6.88 -26.08 11.99
N TYR A 75 7.51 -25.10 11.34
CA TYR A 75 6.91 -23.81 11.05
C TYR A 75 6.38 -23.71 9.62
N THR A 76 5.22 -23.09 9.49
CA THR A 76 4.55 -22.81 8.22
C THR A 76 4.82 -21.37 7.77
N VAL A 77 4.93 -21.18 6.46
CA VAL A 77 5.20 -19.86 5.85
C VAL A 77 4.10 -19.53 4.85
N GLY A 78 3.50 -18.36 5.01
CA GLY A 78 2.57 -17.81 4.05
C GLY A 78 3.14 -16.56 3.40
N TYR A 79 2.97 -16.41 2.09
CA TYR A 79 3.50 -15.29 1.33
C TYR A 79 2.44 -14.62 0.46
N LEU A 80 2.26 -13.32 0.64
CA LEU A 80 1.49 -12.47 -0.25
C LEU A 80 2.44 -11.77 -1.22
N PRO A 81 2.52 -12.19 -2.49
CA PRO A 81 3.31 -11.47 -3.49
C PRO A 81 2.61 -10.19 -3.95
N GLN A 82 3.35 -9.33 -4.63
CA GLN A 82 2.80 -8.10 -5.24
C GLN A 82 1.70 -8.41 -6.27
N ASP A 83 1.83 -9.50 -7.04
CA ASP A 83 0.82 -9.99 -7.99
C ASP A 83 0.42 -11.43 -7.62
N PRO A 84 -0.60 -11.60 -6.77
CA PRO A 84 -1.02 -12.91 -6.31
C PRO A 84 -1.79 -13.68 -7.38
N GLN A 85 -1.52 -14.98 -7.45
CA GLN A 85 -2.24 -15.89 -8.33
C GLN A 85 -3.42 -16.53 -7.58
N LEU A 86 -4.59 -16.44 -8.19
CA LEU A 86 -5.81 -17.11 -7.75
C LEU A 86 -6.21 -18.14 -8.79
N ASP A 87 -6.95 -19.18 -8.38
CA ASP A 87 -7.47 -20.19 -9.30
C ASP A 87 -8.61 -19.57 -10.14
N PRO A 88 -8.42 -19.40 -11.47
CA PRO A 88 -9.42 -18.77 -12.32
C PRO A 88 -10.70 -19.60 -12.47
N ALA A 89 -10.64 -20.91 -12.20
CA ALA A 89 -11.80 -21.80 -12.31
C ALA A 89 -12.76 -21.68 -11.12
N LYS A 90 -12.36 -20.99 -10.05
CA LYS A 90 -13.10 -20.87 -8.78
C LYS A 90 -13.68 -19.49 -8.57
N THR A 91 -14.70 -19.43 -7.73
CA THR A 91 -15.30 -18.18 -7.24
C THR A 91 -14.40 -17.50 -6.20
N VAL A 92 -14.73 -16.27 -5.83
CA VAL A 92 -14.05 -15.53 -4.75
C VAL A 92 -14.09 -16.33 -3.45
N LYS A 93 -15.28 -16.81 -3.04
CA LYS A 93 -15.43 -17.60 -1.81
C LYS A 93 -14.60 -18.88 -1.83
N GLU A 94 -14.62 -19.63 -2.93
CA GLU A 94 -13.86 -20.87 -3.05
C GLU A 94 -12.35 -20.64 -2.99
N ASN A 95 -11.84 -19.54 -3.58
CA ASN A 95 -10.43 -19.17 -3.45
C ASN A 95 -10.05 -18.80 -2.01
N VAL A 96 -10.93 -18.10 -1.27
CA VAL A 96 -10.69 -17.78 0.15
C VAL A 96 -10.73 -19.03 1.01
N MET A 97 -11.68 -19.94 0.75
CA MET A 97 -11.82 -21.21 1.46
C MET A 97 -10.59 -22.11 1.36
N GLU A 98 -9.78 -22.01 0.28
CA GLU A 98 -8.52 -22.76 0.17
C GLU A 98 -7.58 -22.53 1.37
N GLY A 99 -7.59 -21.32 1.95
CA GLY A 99 -6.78 -21.02 3.14
C GLY A 99 -7.16 -21.83 4.37
N VAL A 100 -8.39 -22.28 4.45
CA VAL A 100 -8.97 -23.03 5.57
C VAL A 100 -9.48 -24.40 5.15
N GLN A 101 -9.05 -24.91 3.99
CA GLN A 101 -9.52 -26.20 3.45
C GLN A 101 -9.32 -27.34 4.44
N HIS A 102 -8.18 -27.38 5.13
CA HIS A 102 -7.89 -28.39 6.15
C HIS A 102 -8.90 -28.40 7.30
N ILE A 103 -9.51 -27.27 7.62
CA ILE A 103 -10.56 -27.16 8.65
C ILE A 103 -11.87 -27.74 8.12
N TYR A 104 -12.25 -27.43 6.88
CA TYR A 104 -13.43 -28.01 6.25
C TYR A 104 -13.28 -29.52 6.07
N ASP A 105 -12.10 -29.99 5.69
CA ASP A 105 -11.80 -31.42 5.56
C ASP A 105 -11.95 -32.13 6.91
N ALA A 106 -11.46 -31.50 8.00
CA ALA A 106 -11.62 -32.02 9.36
C ALA A 106 -13.09 -32.11 9.80
N LEU A 107 -13.88 -31.06 9.52
CA LEU A 107 -15.33 -31.04 9.82
C LEU A 107 -16.05 -32.14 9.02
N HIS A 108 -15.75 -32.25 7.73
CA HIS A 108 -16.37 -33.25 6.88
C HIS A 108 -16.01 -34.67 7.34
N GLU A 109 -14.73 -34.96 7.64
CA GLU A 109 -14.28 -36.24 8.18
C GLU A 109 -14.93 -36.56 9.53
N TYR A 110 -15.09 -35.53 10.39
CA TYR A 110 -15.78 -35.69 11.67
C TYR A 110 -17.25 -36.10 11.49
N ASP A 111 -17.96 -35.45 10.56
CA ASP A 111 -19.34 -35.83 10.24
C ASP A 111 -19.45 -37.23 9.62
N GLU A 112 -18.49 -37.59 8.74
CA GLU A 112 -18.44 -38.94 8.21
C GLU A 112 -18.22 -40.02 9.30
N ILE A 113 -17.34 -39.74 10.26
CA ILE A 113 -17.10 -40.65 11.39
C ILE A 113 -18.35 -40.78 12.25
N ASN A 114 -19.04 -39.66 12.54
CA ASN A 114 -20.30 -39.71 13.27
C ASN A 114 -21.37 -40.57 12.58
N ASN A 115 -21.44 -40.52 11.26
CA ASN A 115 -22.32 -41.38 10.47
C ASN A 115 -21.90 -42.86 10.50
N LYS A 116 -20.59 -43.16 10.52
CA LYS A 116 -20.03 -44.51 10.57
C LYS A 116 -20.31 -45.21 11.89
N PHE A 117 -20.45 -44.50 13.02
CA PHE A 117 -20.80 -45.12 14.30
C PHE A 117 -22.13 -45.89 14.30
N GLY A 118 -23.08 -45.50 13.44
CA GLY A 118 -24.37 -46.17 13.28
C GLY A 118 -24.36 -47.40 12.36
N LEU A 119 -23.24 -47.70 11.72
CA LEU A 119 -23.16 -48.80 10.77
C LEU A 119 -22.75 -50.15 11.45
N PRO A 120 -23.44 -51.27 11.15
CA PRO A 120 -23.14 -52.60 11.74
C PRO A 120 -21.68 -52.99 11.58
N GLU A 121 -21.07 -52.67 10.47
CA GLU A 121 -19.67 -52.96 10.13
C GLU A 121 -18.65 -52.42 11.16
N TYR A 122 -19.00 -51.36 11.87
CA TYR A 122 -18.13 -50.67 12.84
C TYR A 122 -18.51 -50.99 14.28
N TYR A 123 -19.81 -50.98 14.66
CA TYR A 123 -20.21 -51.24 16.05
C TYR A 123 -20.14 -52.71 16.44
N GLU A 124 -20.12 -53.66 15.48
CA GLU A 124 -19.92 -55.10 15.74
C GLU A 124 -18.43 -55.48 15.85
N ASP A 125 -17.49 -54.62 15.45
CA ASP A 125 -16.04 -54.85 15.47
C ASP A 125 -15.36 -53.90 16.47
N PRO A 126 -14.96 -54.35 17.67
CA PRO A 126 -14.34 -53.49 18.69
C PRO A 126 -13.08 -52.76 18.22
N ASP A 127 -12.22 -53.44 17.40
CA ASP A 127 -10.97 -52.84 16.91
C ASP A 127 -11.22 -51.70 15.93
N LYS A 128 -12.27 -51.79 15.14
CA LYS A 128 -12.69 -50.68 14.24
C LYS A 128 -13.33 -49.52 15.01
N MET A 129 -14.12 -49.84 16.03
CA MET A 129 -14.75 -48.87 16.90
C MET A 129 -13.70 -48.04 17.64
N ASP A 130 -12.69 -48.69 18.24
CA ASP A 130 -11.61 -47.99 18.95
C ASP A 130 -10.82 -47.04 18.02
N LYS A 131 -10.56 -47.46 16.77
CA LYS A 131 -9.92 -46.59 15.77
C LYS A 131 -10.77 -45.37 15.40
N LEU A 132 -12.09 -45.58 15.24
CA LEU A 132 -12.99 -44.46 14.95
C LEU A 132 -13.05 -43.47 16.11
N MET A 133 -13.11 -43.95 17.37
CA MET A 133 -13.11 -43.11 18.55
C MET A 133 -11.82 -42.30 18.69
N ALA A 134 -10.66 -42.98 18.47
CA ALA A 134 -9.36 -42.32 18.50
C ALA A 134 -9.28 -41.19 17.44
N ARG A 135 -9.71 -41.50 16.21
CA ARG A 135 -9.72 -40.50 15.12
C ARG A 135 -10.69 -39.35 15.35
N GLN A 136 -11.89 -39.66 15.91
CA GLN A 136 -12.85 -38.65 16.30
C GLN A 136 -12.25 -37.69 17.33
N THR A 137 -11.54 -38.21 18.34
CA THR A 137 -10.88 -37.37 19.35
C THR A 137 -9.83 -36.45 18.75
N GLU A 138 -8.98 -36.97 17.85
CA GLU A 138 -8.00 -36.16 17.12
C GLU A 138 -8.67 -35.03 16.32
N LEU A 139 -9.76 -35.33 15.62
CA LEU A 139 -10.51 -34.32 14.85
C LEU A 139 -11.21 -33.32 15.75
N GLN A 140 -11.77 -33.74 16.89
CA GLN A 140 -12.37 -32.85 17.88
C GLN A 140 -11.33 -31.85 18.40
N ASP A 141 -10.10 -32.33 18.71
CA ASP A 141 -9.02 -31.44 19.16
C ASP A 141 -8.66 -30.40 18.09
N ILE A 142 -8.63 -30.78 16.81
CA ILE A 142 -8.42 -29.85 15.69
C ILE A 142 -9.57 -28.85 15.59
N ILE A 143 -10.83 -29.31 15.62
CA ILE A 143 -12.04 -28.51 15.50
C ILE A 143 -12.13 -27.49 16.63
N ASP A 144 -11.84 -27.92 17.87
CA ASP A 144 -11.90 -27.05 19.04
C ASP A 144 -10.73 -26.02 19.06
N SER A 145 -9.52 -26.45 18.71
CA SER A 145 -8.35 -25.57 18.67
C SER A 145 -8.45 -24.50 17.57
N THR A 146 -9.09 -24.81 16.45
CA THR A 146 -9.27 -23.87 15.32
C THR A 146 -10.59 -23.09 15.37
N ASP A 147 -11.47 -23.40 16.37
CA ASP A 147 -12.84 -22.86 16.42
C ASP A 147 -13.57 -23.05 15.08
N ALA A 148 -13.51 -24.29 14.58
CA ALA A 148 -13.97 -24.66 13.24
C ALA A 148 -15.49 -24.48 13.07
N TRP A 149 -16.27 -24.61 14.15
CA TRP A 149 -17.74 -24.41 14.10
C TRP A 149 -18.16 -23.01 13.64
N ASN A 150 -17.29 -22.03 13.84
CA ASN A 150 -17.54 -20.62 13.47
C ASN A 150 -16.80 -20.19 12.18
N ILE A 151 -16.25 -21.16 11.42
CA ILE A 151 -15.38 -20.85 10.28
C ILE A 151 -16.07 -20.00 9.20
N ASP A 152 -17.33 -20.29 8.87
CA ASP A 152 -18.08 -19.51 7.89
C ASP A 152 -18.25 -18.04 8.34
N SER A 153 -18.55 -17.81 9.61
CA SER A 153 -18.67 -16.46 10.17
C SER A 153 -17.32 -15.74 10.22
N LYS A 154 -16.20 -16.46 10.44
CA LYS A 154 -14.85 -15.89 10.37
C LYS A 154 -14.51 -15.49 8.94
N LEU A 155 -14.84 -16.34 7.97
CA LEU A 155 -14.63 -16.09 6.55
C LEU A 155 -15.41 -14.88 6.07
N GLU A 156 -16.72 -14.80 6.39
CA GLU A 156 -17.56 -13.66 6.03
C GLU A 156 -17.04 -12.35 6.63
N ARG A 157 -16.66 -12.36 7.92
CA ARG A 157 -16.10 -11.18 8.58
C ARG A 157 -14.79 -10.71 7.97
N ALA A 158 -13.90 -11.65 7.60
CA ALA A 158 -12.63 -11.31 6.96
C ALA A 158 -12.84 -10.74 5.56
N MET A 159 -13.76 -11.34 4.78
CA MET A 159 -14.11 -10.86 3.45
C MET A 159 -14.75 -9.47 3.51
N ASP A 160 -15.63 -9.21 4.47
CA ASP A 160 -16.27 -7.91 4.66
C ASP A 160 -15.27 -6.84 5.08
N ALA A 161 -14.43 -7.12 6.08
CA ALA A 161 -13.42 -6.19 6.57
C ALA A 161 -12.39 -5.77 5.50
N LEU A 162 -12.00 -6.69 4.63
CA LEU A 162 -11.11 -6.42 3.50
C LEU A 162 -11.88 -5.98 2.24
N ARG A 163 -13.20 -5.82 2.34
CA ARG A 163 -14.07 -5.45 1.21
C ARG A 163 -13.80 -6.29 -0.03
N CYS A 164 -13.73 -7.61 0.17
CA CYS A 164 -13.61 -8.54 -0.94
C CYS A 164 -14.79 -8.41 -1.89
N PRO A 165 -14.63 -8.73 -3.19
CA PRO A 165 -15.75 -8.82 -4.12
C PRO A 165 -16.80 -9.81 -3.66
N PRO A 166 -18.04 -9.75 -4.21
CA PRO A 166 -19.10 -10.72 -3.91
C PRO A 166 -18.61 -12.17 -4.03
N ALA A 167 -19.04 -12.98 -3.08
CA ALA A 167 -18.56 -14.36 -2.88
C ALA A 167 -18.72 -15.28 -4.09
N ASP A 168 -19.75 -15.04 -4.91
CA ASP A 168 -20.16 -15.80 -6.10
C ASP A 168 -19.48 -15.34 -7.39
N TRP A 169 -18.70 -14.24 -7.35
CA TRP A 169 -18.04 -13.74 -8.54
C TRP A 169 -16.88 -14.65 -8.97
N SER A 170 -16.70 -14.78 -10.30
CA SER A 170 -15.50 -15.39 -10.86
C SER A 170 -14.29 -14.47 -10.71
N VAL A 171 -13.14 -15.05 -10.34
CA VAL A 171 -11.90 -14.27 -10.17
C VAL A 171 -11.29 -13.82 -11.49
N GLU A 172 -11.71 -14.34 -12.64
CA GLU A 172 -11.21 -13.91 -13.95
C GLU A 172 -11.47 -12.44 -14.23
N ASN A 173 -12.64 -11.94 -13.82
CA ASN A 173 -13.10 -10.58 -14.08
C ASN A 173 -12.66 -9.55 -13.02
N LEU A 174 -11.90 -9.98 -12.01
CA LEU A 174 -11.46 -9.11 -10.93
C LEU A 174 -10.30 -8.21 -11.37
N SER A 175 -10.34 -6.96 -10.92
CA SER A 175 -9.18 -6.05 -10.98
C SER A 175 -8.00 -6.59 -10.18
N GLY A 176 -6.79 -6.09 -10.45
CA GLY A 176 -5.59 -6.48 -9.70
C GLY A 176 -5.72 -6.22 -8.19
N GLY A 177 -6.32 -5.09 -7.81
CA GLY A 177 -6.58 -4.77 -6.40
C GLY A 177 -7.58 -5.71 -5.73
N GLU A 178 -8.64 -6.12 -6.44
CA GLU A 178 -9.61 -7.09 -5.94
C GLU A 178 -8.99 -8.47 -5.75
N ARG A 179 -8.22 -8.95 -6.72
CA ARG A 179 -7.46 -10.22 -6.60
C ARG A 179 -6.56 -10.21 -5.38
N ARG A 180 -5.91 -9.07 -5.14
CA ARG A 180 -5.00 -8.92 -4.01
C ARG A 180 -5.73 -8.98 -2.66
N ARG A 181 -6.91 -8.34 -2.54
CA ARG A 181 -7.74 -8.43 -1.32
C ARG A 181 -8.20 -9.86 -1.04
N VAL A 182 -8.61 -10.59 -2.07
CA VAL A 182 -8.99 -12.02 -1.96
C VAL A 182 -7.81 -12.86 -1.50
N ALA A 183 -6.63 -12.66 -2.10
CA ALA A 183 -5.42 -13.39 -1.72
C ALA A 183 -4.95 -13.07 -0.29
N LEU A 184 -5.03 -11.80 0.12
CA LEU A 184 -4.73 -11.38 1.49
C LEU A 184 -5.72 -12.03 2.47
N CYS A 185 -7.02 -12.00 2.17
CA CYS A 185 -8.05 -12.65 2.98
C CYS A 185 -7.77 -14.14 3.17
N ARG A 186 -7.48 -14.87 2.08
CA ARG A 186 -7.09 -16.28 2.10
C ARG A 186 -5.89 -16.52 3.02
N LEU A 187 -4.85 -15.69 2.88
CA LEU A 187 -3.62 -15.83 3.63
C LEU A 187 -3.79 -15.56 5.13
N LEU A 188 -4.56 -14.54 5.50
CA LEU A 188 -4.82 -14.22 6.91
C LEU A 188 -5.66 -15.32 7.59
N LEU A 189 -6.58 -15.94 6.87
CA LEU A 189 -7.38 -17.07 7.38
C LEU A 189 -6.55 -18.35 7.53
N GLN A 190 -5.53 -18.54 6.70
CA GLN A 190 -4.60 -19.67 6.80
C GLN A 190 -3.76 -19.66 8.08
N GLN A 191 -3.53 -18.49 8.68
CA GLN A 191 -2.80 -18.28 9.92
C GLN A 191 -1.41 -18.98 9.98
N PRO A 192 -0.51 -18.79 9.00
CA PRO A 192 0.82 -19.41 9.02
C PRO A 192 1.67 -18.85 10.18
N ASP A 193 2.64 -19.63 10.67
CA ASP A 193 3.56 -19.17 11.72
C ASP A 193 4.42 -17.98 11.31
N VAL A 194 4.72 -17.87 10.01
CA VAL A 194 5.43 -16.73 9.41
C VAL A 194 4.61 -16.16 8.27
N LEU A 195 4.21 -14.91 8.42
CA LEU A 195 3.42 -14.17 7.47
C LEU A 195 4.32 -13.17 6.72
N LEU A 196 4.48 -13.37 5.43
CA LEU A 196 5.27 -12.50 4.55
C LEU A 196 4.33 -11.67 3.68
N LEU A 197 4.37 -10.34 3.83
CA LEU A 197 3.48 -9.41 3.14
C LEU A 197 4.27 -8.44 2.28
N ASP A 198 4.12 -8.51 0.96
CA ASP A 198 4.75 -7.58 0.01
C ASP A 198 3.74 -6.50 -0.42
N GLU A 199 3.88 -5.27 0.12
CA GLU A 199 2.99 -4.12 -0.06
C GLU A 199 1.51 -4.39 0.30
N PRO A 200 1.19 -4.86 1.51
CA PRO A 200 -0.17 -5.30 1.86
C PRO A 200 -1.20 -4.16 1.88
N THR A 201 -0.77 -2.92 2.06
CA THR A 201 -1.65 -1.74 2.14
C THR A 201 -2.07 -1.20 0.78
N ASN A 202 -1.38 -1.58 -0.32
CA ASN A 202 -1.73 -1.13 -1.65
C ASN A 202 -3.13 -1.60 -2.05
N HIS A 203 -3.93 -0.72 -2.62
CA HIS A 203 -5.32 -0.94 -3.05
C HIS A 203 -6.32 -1.23 -1.91
N LEU A 204 -5.92 -1.06 -0.65
CA LEU A 204 -6.83 -1.06 0.49
C LEU A 204 -7.31 0.36 0.77
N ASP A 205 -8.54 0.50 1.24
CA ASP A 205 -9.02 1.77 1.79
C ASP A 205 -8.58 1.93 3.26
N ALA A 206 -8.72 3.14 3.80
CA ALA A 206 -8.24 3.46 5.14
C ALA A 206 -8.87 2.55 6.22
N GLU A 207 -10.14 2.18 6.09
CA GLU A 207 -10.83 1.31 7.06
C GLU A 207 -10.29 -0.12 7.02
N SER A 208 -10.03 -0.65 5.80
CA SER A 208 -9.40 -1.97 5.64
C SER A 208 -7.96 -1.99 6.14
N ILE A 209 -7.21 -0.89 5.96
CA ILE A 209 -5.84 -0.74 6.50
C ILE A 209 -5.88 -0.75 8.03
N ASP A 210 -6.77 0.04 8.65
CA ASP A 210 -6.92 0.08 10.12
C ASP A 210 -7.28 -1.30 10.69
N TRP A 211 -8.17 -2.02 10.03
CA TRP A 211 -8.49 -3.39 10.43
C TRP A 211 -7.29 -4.34 10.30
N LEU A 212 -6.53 -4.24 9.19
CA LEU A 212 -5.34 -5.05 8.97
C LEU A 212 -4.26 -4.77 10.02
N GLU A 213 -4.01 -3.49 10.34
CA GLU A 213 -3.08 -3.08 11.39
C GLU A 213 -3.46 -3.73 12.74
N GLN A 214 -4.73 -3.64 13.16
CA GLN A 214 -5.21 -4.24 14.39
C GLN A 214 -5.09 -5.76 14.40
N HIS A 215 -5.40 -6.41 13.27
CA HIS A 215 -5.26 -7.85 13.12
C HIS A 215 -3.80 -8.29 13.24
N LEU A 216 -2.86 -7.60 12.57
CA LEU A 216 -1.44 -7.93 12.58
C LEU A 216 -0.76 -7.62 13.92
N GLN A 217 -1.20 -6.61 14.66
CA GLN A 217 -0.73 -6.34 16.02
C GLN A 217 -1.02 -7.50 16.98
N GLN A 218 -2.17 -8.17 16.78
CA GLN A 218 -2.62 -9.29 17.61
C GLN A 218 -2.19 -10.65 17.08
N TYR A 219 -1.61 -10.70 15.89
CA TYR A 219 -1.18 -11.94 15.27
C TYR A 219 -0.08 -12.60 16.11
N GLU A 220 -0.24 -13.85 16.52
CA GLU A 220 0.72 -14.53 17.39
C GLU A 220 2.02 -14.87 16.64
N GLY A 221 1.93 -15.21 15.36
CA GLY A 221 3.06 -15.56 14.50
C GLY A 221 3.95 -14.36 14.15
N THR A 222 5.04 -14.63 13.46
CA THR A 222 5.96 -13.63 12.96
C THR A 222 5.39 -12.95 11.73
N VAL A 223 5.40 -11.63 11.70
CA VAL A 223 4.99 -10.85 10.53
C VAL A 223 6.19 -10.13 9.95
N ILE A 224 6.42 -10.29 8.65
CA ILE A 224 7.45 -9.57 7.91
C ILE A 224 6.74 -8.85 6.77
N ALA A 225 6.68 -7.52 6.82
CA ALA A 225 5.98 -6.71 5.84
C ALA A 225 6.94 -5.76 5.11
N VAL A 226 6.85 -5.74 3.79
CA VAL A 226 7.43 -4.68 2.96
C VAL A 226 6.31 -3.70 2.66
N THR A 227 6.45 -2.45 3.03
CA THR A 227 5.48 -1.40 2.67
C THR A 227 6.11 -0.03 2.66
N HIS A 228 5.51 0.86 1.91
CA HIS A 228 5.82 2.28 1.88
C HIS A 228 4.88 3.10 2.78
N ASP A 229 3.86 2.49 3.37
CA ASP A 229 2.97 3.11 4.34
C ASP A 229 3.67 3.25 5.70
N ARG A 230 4.02 4.48 6.02
CA ARG A 230 4.79 4.82 7.22
C ARG A 230 3.96 4.71 8.49
N TYR A 231 2.65 5.00 8.40
CA TYR A 231 1.74 4.83 9.54
C TYR A 231 1.56 3.35 9.87
N PHE A 232 1.39 2.51 8.85
CA PHE A 232 1.33 1.07 9.03
C PHE A 232 2.61 0.52 9.71
N LEU A 233 3.80 0.99 9.28
CA LEU A 233 5.06 0.58 9.92
C LEU A 233 5.19 1.08 11.36
N ASP A 234 4.64 2.25 11.68
CA ASP A 234 4.66 2.79 13.05
C ASP A 234 3.75 1.99 13.99
N ASP A 235 2.60 1.56 13.48
CA ASP A 235 1.58 0.89 14.28
C ASP A 235 1.82 -0.61 14.42
N VAL A 236 2.38 -1.27 13.40
CA VAL A 236 2.54 -2.74 13.38
C VAL A 236 3.95 -3.17 13.76
N SER A 237 5.00 -2.44 13.33
CA SER A 237 6.37 -2.93 13.45
C SER A 237 6.99 -2.74 14.83
N GLU A 238 7.63 -3.78 15.36
CA GLU A 238 8.52 -3.75 16.52
C GLU A 238 10.00 -3.68 16.12
N TRP A 239 10.29 -4.04 14.89
CA TRP A 239 11.61 -4.02 14.29
C TRP A 239 11.53 -3.48 12.86
N ILE A 240 12.53 -2.69 12.49
CA ILE A 240 12.73 -2.25 11.10
C ILE A 240 13.99 -2.91 10.57
N LEU A 241 13.87 -3.61 9.44
CA LEU A 241 14.98 -4.13 8.66
C LEU A 241 15.23 -3.20 7.46
N GLU A 242 16.27 -2.40 7.54
CA GLU A 242 16.68 -1.52 6.45
C GLU A 242 17.57 -2.29 5.48
N LEU A 243 17.18 -2.32 4.19
CA LEU A 243 18.03 -2.80 3.11
C LEU A 243 18.73 -1.61 2.45
N ASP A 244 20.00 -1.42 2.77
CA ASP A 244 20.85 -0.39 2.19
C ASP A 244 22.08 -0.99 1.49
N ARG A 245 22.28 -0.67 0.21
CA ARG A 245 23.41 -1.13 -0.62
C ARG A 245 23.64 -2.65 -0.60
N GLY A 246 22.56 -3.41 -0.42
CA GLY A 246 22.58 -4.87 -0.35
C GLY A 246 22.83 -5.45 1.03
N GLU A 247 23.07 -4.63 2.03
CA GLU A 247 23.21 -5.03 3.43
C GLU A 247 21.87 -4.95 4.16
N GLY A 248 21.63 -5.86 5.10
CA GLY A 248 20.44 -5.86 5.96
C GLY A 248 20.79 -5.33 7.35
N ILE A 249 20.28 -4.17 7.72
CA ILE A 249 20.55 -3.50 8.99
C ILE A 249 19.30 -3.56 9.86
N PRO A 250 19.28 -4.36 10.95
CA PRO A 250 18.15 -4.42 11.85
C PRO A 250 18.16 -3.26 12.86
N TRP A 251 17.00 -2.64 13.05
CA TRP A 251 16.75 -1.58 13.99
C TRP A 251 15.61 -1.97 14.92
N LYS A 252 15.78 -1.79 16.22
CA LYS A 252 14.73 -2.08 17.19
C LYS A 252 13.78 -0.89 17.31
N GLY A 253 12.49 -1.15 17.23
CA GLY A 253 11.41 -0.17 17.30
C GLY A 253 10.68 -0.04 15.98
N ASN A 254 9.71 0.87 15.95
CA ASN A 254 8.88 1.21 14.82
C ASN A 254 9.56 2.19 13.86
N TYR A 255 8.84 2.66 12.84
CA TYR A 255 9.37 3.57 11.83
C TYR A 255 9.89 4.89 12.43
N SER A 256 9.16 5.50 13.37
CA SER A 256 9.58 6.71 14.06
C SER A 256 10.87 6.50 14.87
N SER A 257 10.98 5.36 15.57
CA SER A 257 12.19 4.99 16.30
C SER A 257 13.39 4.77 15.38
N TRP A 258 13.16 4.15 14.22
CA TRP A 258 14.21 3.97 13.19
C TRP A 258 14.73 5.31 12.68
N LEU A 259 13.84 6.27 12.40
CA LEU A 259 14.23 7.62 11.98
C LEU A 259 15.16 8.29 12.97
N GLU A 260 14.84 8.17 14.27
CA GLU A 260 15.71 8.71 15.34
C GLU A 260 17.08 8.05 15.36
N GLN A 261 17.08 6.72 15.42
CA GLN A 261 18.32 5.94 15.51
C GLN A 261 19.20 6.19 14.29
N LYS A 262 18.60 6.27 13.09
CA LYS A 262 19.31 6.60 11.85
C LYS A 262 19.91 8.00 11.91
N SER A 263 19.15 8.99 12.39
CA SER A 263 19.65 10.36 12.53
C SER A 263 20.84 10.45 13.48
N LEU A 264 20.79 9.73 14.61
CA LEU A 264 21.87 9.67 15.58
C LEU A 264 23.13 8.99 15.00
N ARG A 265 22.95 7.89 14.27
CA ARG A 265 24.06 7.19 13.59
C ARG A 265 24.73 8.09 12.56
N MET A 266 23.95 8.74 11.70
CA MET A 266 24.48 9.68 10.72
C MET A 266 25.22 10.85 11.38
N ALA A 267 24.71 11.34 12.51
CA ALA A 267 25.39 12.39 13.29
C ALA A 267 26.72 11.94 13.91
N GLN A 268 26.87 10.65 14.22
CA GLN A 268 28.14 10.06 14.72
C GLN A 268 29.13 9.85 13.58
N GLU A 269 28.67 9.48 12.40
CA GLU A 269 29.48 9.29 11.20
C GLU A 269 29.98 10.63 10.60
N GLU A 270 29.20 11.69 10.79
CA GLU A 270 29.54 13.05 10.32
C GLU A 270 30.00 13.98 11.46
N LYS A 271 31.15 13.73 12.04
CA LYS A 271 31.77 14.61 13.07
C LYS A 271 32.03 16.06 12.60
N THR A 272 31.82 16.38 11.32
CA THR A 272 32.20 17.67 10.72
C THR A 272 31.02 18.62 10.39
N GLU A 273 29.75 18.19 10.46
CA GLU A 273 28.63 19.06 10.10
C GLU A 273 27.64 19.36 11.25
N SER A 274 28.06 20.22 12.17
CA SER A 274 27.26 20.62 13.34
C SER A 274 25.92 21.31 12.99
N LYS A 275 25.80 21.89 11.80
CA LYS A 275 24.57 22.56 11.35
C LYS A 275 23.45 21.57 10.95
N ARG A 276 23.83 20.48 10.31
CA ARG A 276 22.93 19.45 9.81
C ARG A 276 22.27 18.67 10.94
N ARG A 277 23.05 18.31 11.96
CA ARG A 277 22.56 17.64 13.16
C ARG A 277 21.46 18.41 13.88
N LYS A 278 21.67 19.72 14.12
CA LYS A 278 20.68 20.56 14.81
C LYS A 278 19.36 20.71 14.04
N THR A 279 19.41 20.61 12.73
CA THR A 279 18.23 20.72 11.90
C THR A 279 17.44 19.39 11.91
N LEU A 280 18.13 18.26 11.81
CA LEU A 280 17.53 16.92 11.90
C LEU A 280 16.86 16.67 13.27
N GLU A 281 17.53 17.01 14.36
CA GLU A 281 16.99 16.92 15.72
C GLU A 281 15.70 17.75 15.87
N ARG A 282 15.68 18.95 15.32
CA ARG A 282 14.52 19.85 15.35
C ARG A 282 13.32 19.34 14.54
N GLU A 283 13.59 18.70 13.41
CA GLU A 283 12.56 18.09 12.58
C GLU A 283 12.00 16.80 13.17
N LEU A 284 12.84 16.02 13.88
CA LEU A 284 12.40 14.85 14.65
C LEU A 284 11.49 15.21 15.82
N GLU A 285 11.82 16.28 16.58
CA GLU A 285 10.93 16.79 17.63
C GLU A 285 9.56 17.14 17.04
N TRP A 286 9.56 17.74 15.88
CA TRP A 286 8.31 18.12 15.23
C TRP A 286 7.48 16.89 14.77
N VAL A 287 8.09 15.84 14.25
CA VAL A 287 7.42 14.58 13.89
C VAL A 287 6.76 13.93 15.13
N ARG A 288 7.36 14.09 16.31
CA ARG A 288 6.83 13.59 17.58
C ARG A 288 5.72 14.46 18.20
N MET A 289 5.55 15.70 17.76
CA MET A 289 4.51 16.56 18.28
C MET A 289 3.12 16.04 17.91
N ALA A 290 2.17 16.18 18.86
CA ALA A 290 0.77 15.86 18.62
C ALA A 290 0.20 16.62 17.41
N PRO A 291 -0.79 16.09 16.70
CA PRO A 291 -1.36 16.68 15.47
C PRO A 291 -1.67 18.17 15.57
N LYS A 292 -2.21 18.63 16.71
CA LYS A 292 -2.50 20.05 16.96
C LYS A 292 -1.29 20.98 16.89
N ALA A 293 -0.10 20.50 17.19
CA ALA A 293 1.13 21.29 17.13
C ALA A 293 1.76 21.31 15.72
N ARG A 294 1.38 20.39 14.84
CA ARG A 294 1.85 20.31 13.45
C ARG A 294 1.20 21.35 12.55
N GLN A 295 -0.02 21.78 12.85
CA GLN A 295 -0.86 22.66 12.00
C GLN A 295 -0.21 23.99 11.61
N ALA A 296 0.57 24.63 12.47
CA ALA A 296 1.01 26.00 12.24
C ALA A 296 2.25 26.17 11.34
N LYS A 297 3.04 25.11 11.06
CA LYS A 297 4.35 25.21 10.37
C LYS A 297 4.72 23.99 9.51
N GLY A 298 3.73 23.19 9.06
CA GLY A 298 3.93 21.82 8.58
C GLY A 298 4.82 21.66 7.34
N LYS A 299 4.47 22.27 6.22
CA LYS A 299 5.06 21.95 4.90
C LYS A 299 6.55 22.25 4.79
N ALA A 300 7.01 23.42 5.24
CA ALA A 300 8.42 23.82 5.10
C ALA A 300 9.36 22.90 5.93
N ARG A 301 8.92 22.46 7.10
CA ARG A 301 9.70 21.61 8.00
C ARG A 301 9.79 20.16 7.52
N LEU A 302 8.68 19.61 7.02
CA LEU A 302 8.70 18.29 6.38
C LEU A 302 9.64 18.28 5.17
N ASN A 303 9.59 19.34 4.34
CA ASN A 303 10.49 19.49 3.22
C ASN A 303 11.98 19.61 3.62
N SER A 304 12.27 20.32 4.72
CA SER A 304 13.64 20.42 5.26
C SER A 304 14.15 19.09 5.78
N TYR A 305 13.29 18.36 6.48
CA TYR A 305 13.60 17.04 7.00
C TYR A 305 13.90 16.04 5.87
N ASP A 306 13.04 15.99 4.83
CA ASP A 306 13.24 15.14 3.67
C ASP A 306 14.48 15.50 2.85
N LYS A 307 14.81 16.80 2.74
CA LYS A 307 16.06 17.24 2.13
C LYS A 307 17.27 16.69 2.87
N LEU A 308 17.26 16.74 4.19
CA LEU A 308 18.34 16.22 5.02
C LEU A 308 18.51 14.71 4.93
N LEU A 309 17.40 13.96 4.86
CA LEU A 309 17.42 12.52 4.59
C LEU A 309 17.95 12.18 3.19
N ASN A 310 17.64 13.03 2.19
CA ASN A 310 18.08 12.82 0.81
C ASN A 310 19.52 13.27 0.56
N GLU A 311 20.09 14.16 1.38
CA GLU A 311 21.46 14.66 1.20
C GLU A 311 22.53 13.57 1.40
N ASP A 312 22.24 12.55 2.18
CA ASP A 312 23.08 11.36 2.32
C ASP A 312 23.13 10.50 1.05
N GLN A 313 22.09 10.59 0.21
CA GLN A 313 22.04 9.93 -1.09
C GLN A 313 22.72 10.75 -2.18
N LYS A 314 23.04 12.02 -1.92
CA LYS A 314 23.60 12.96 -2.91
C LYS A 314 24.98 12.61 -3.44
N GLU A 315 25.74 11.80 -2.75
CA GLU A 315 27.06 11.44 -3.27
C GLU A 315 27.02 10.43 -4.44
N LYS A 316 25.88 9.78 -4.75
CA LYS A 316 25.84 8.75 -5.82
C LYS A 316 24.56 8.63 -6.66
N GLU A 317 23.48 9.35 -6.40
CA GLU A 317 22.29 9.32 -7.28
C GLU A 317 21.85 10.73 -7.65
N GLN A 318 21.60 10.95 -8.94
CA GLN A 318 21.03 12.20 -9.45
C GLN A 318 19.72 12.49 -8.73
N GLN A 319 19.59 13.68 -8.16
CA GLN A 319 18.33 14.11 -7.51
C GLN A 319 17.17 13.95 -8.49
N LEU A 320 16.19 13.18 -8.09
CA LEU A 320 14.93 13.13 -8.80
C LEU A 320 14.18 14.43 -8.51
N GLU A 321 13.98 15.26 -9.53
CA GLU A 321 13.24 16.51 -9.42
C GLU A 321 12.13 16.51 -10.47
N ILE A 322 10.88 16.27 -10.01
CA ILE A 322 9.71 16.36 -10.88
C ILE A 322 9.31 17.82 -10.97
N PHE A 323 9.51 18.39 -12.15
CA PHE A 323 9.02 19.72 -12.48
C PHE A 323 7.64 19.61 -13.11
N ILE A 324 6.65 20.23 -12.47
CA ILE A 324 5.29 20.36 -12.98
C ILE A 324 5.18 21.73 -13.65
N PRO A 325 5.03 21.80 -14.99
CA PRO A 325 4.94 23.08 -15.67
C PRO A 325 3.64 23.77 -15.30
N ASN A 326 3.72 25.07 -15.07
CA ASN A 326 2.54 25.89 -14.88
C ASN A 326 1.80 26.00 -16.22
N GLY A 327 0.56 25.57 -16.24
CA GLY A 327 -0.33 25.77 -17.38
C GLY A 327 -0.77 27.24 -17.54
N PRO A 328 -1.79 27.50 -18.37
CA PRO A 328 -2.38 28.83 -18.49
C PRO A 328 -2.82 29.38 -17.13
N ARG A 329 -2.82 30.70 -16.97
CA ARG A 329 -3.27 31.31 -15.72
C ARG A 329 -4.72 30.97 -15.44
N LEU A 330 -5.00 30.48 -14.23
CA LEU A 330 -6.35 30.17 -13.77
C LEU A 330 -7.16 31.45 -13.55
N GLY A 331 -8.44 31.39 -13.91
CA GLY A 331 -9.42 32.41 -13.53
C GLY A 331 -9.89 32.20 -12.09
N ASN A 332 -10.85 33.06 -11.68
CA ASN A 332 -11.43 32.97 -10.32
C ASN A 332 -12.32 31.74 -10.11
N LYS A 333 -12.92 31.22 -11.19
CA LYS A 333 -13.69 29.98 -11.19
C LYS A 333 -12.82 28.85 -11.75
N VAL A 334 -12.62 27.83 -10.95
CA VAL A 334 -11.84 26.64 -11.36
C VAL A 334 -12.79 25.49 -11.64
N ILE A 335 -13.31 24.83 -10.61
CA ILE A 335 -14.32 23.77 -10.71
C ILE A 335 -15.32 24.02 -9.59
N GLU A 336 -16.60 24.10 -9.95
CA GLU A 336 -17.70 24.24 -9.01
C GLU A 336 -18.69 23.10 -9.24
N ALA A 337 -19.13 22.44 -8.19
CA ALA A 337 -20.20 21.46 -8.20
C ALA A 337 -21.39 22.01 -7.40
N GLU A 338 -22.55 22.07 -8.01
CA GLU A 338 -23.78 22.55 -7.40
C GLU A 338 -24.84 21.47 -7.46
N HIS A 339 -25.28 21.02 -6.28
CA HIS A 339 -26.35 20.03 -6.10
C HIS A 339 -26.18 18.77 -6.95
N VAL A 340 -24.94 18.27 -7.09
CA VAL A 340 -24.63 17.14 -7.95
C VAL A 340 -25.05 15.84 -7.30
N ALA A 341 -25.85 15.06 -8.03
CA ALA A 341 -26.25 13.71 -7.67
C ALA A 341 -25.91 12.71 -8.77
N LYS A 342 -25.53 11.50 -8.36
CA LYS A 342 -25.21 10.39 -9.26
C LYS A 342 -25.53 9.04 -8.62
N ALA A 343 -26.23 8.18 -9.36
CA ALA A 343 -26.50 6.80 -8.98
C ALA A 343 -26.27 5.85 -10.15
N PHE A 344 -25.96 4.59 -9.86
CA PHE A 344 -25.95 3.49 -10.81
C PHE A 344 -26.90 2.40 -10.33
N GLY A 345 -28.06 2.30 -10.96
CA GLY A 345 -29.14 1.43 -10.51
C GLY A 345 -29.61 1.83 -9.11
N GLU A 346 -29.56 0.90 -8.17
CA GLU A 346 -29.94 1.16 -6.77
C GLU A 346 -28.82 1.80 -5.94
N LYS A 347 -27.59 1.82 -6.45
CA LYS A 347 -26.43 2.35 -5.71
C LYS A 347 -26.28 3.85 -5.91
N VAL A 348 -26.58 4.62 -4.87
CA VAL A 348 -26.33 6.06 -4.82
C VAL A 348 -24.86 6.32 -4.52
N LEU A 349 -24.15 7.02 -5.43
CA LEU A 349 -22.75 7.39 -5.25
C LEU A 349 -22.59 8.80 -4.68
N LEU A 350 -23.43 9.72 -5.13
CA LEU A 350 -23.45 11.13 -4.71
C LEU A 350 -24.90 11.56 -4.50
N ASN A 351 -25.12 12.23 -3.38
CA ASN A 351 -26.39 12.82 -3.05
C ASN A 351 -26.17 14.26 -2.60
N ASP A 352 -26.49 15.22 -3.49
CA ASP A 352 -26.37 16.66 -3.21
C ASP A 352 -24.93 17.15 -2.93
N LEU A 353 -23.97 16.75 -3.78
CA LEU A 353 -22.59 17.23 -3.67
C LEU A 353 -22.49 18.71 -4.03
N ASN A 354 -21.97 19.50 -3.08
CA ASN A 354 -21.65 20.90 -3.25
C ASN A 354 -20.19 21.13 -2.86
N PHE A 355 -19.33 21.52 -3.81
CA PHE A 355 -17.97 21.90 -3.51
C PHE A 355 -17.40 22.87 -4.55
N MET A 356 -16.38 23.60 -4.16
CA MET A 356 -15.62 24.48 -5.04
C MET A 356 -14.12 24.20 -4.88
N LEU A 357 -13.42 23.99 -6.00
CA LEU A 357 -11.97 23.86 -6.00
C LEU A 357 -11.35 25.26 -5.84
N PRO A 358 -10.69 25.55 -4.71
CA PRO A 358 -10.13 26.86 -4.48
C PRO A 358 -8.91 27.11 -5.38
N PRO A 359 -8.64 28.35 -5.79
CA PRO A 359 -7.43 28.71 -6.54
C PRO A 359 -6.18 28.30 -5.77
N ASN A 360 -5.22 27.66 -6.45
CA ASN A 360 -3.99 27.08 -5.87
C ASN A 360 -4.26 26.04 -4.76
N GLY A 361 -5.49 25.52 -4.66
CA GLY A 361 -5.84 24.49 -3.70
C GLY A 361 -5.49 23.08 -4.20
N ILE A 362 -5.10 22.24 -3.25
CA ILE A 362 -4.95 20.80 -3.47
C ILE A 362 -6.02 20.10 -2.63
N VAL A 363 -6.96 19.43 -3.30
CA VAL A 363 -8.07 18.72 -2.67
C VAL A 363 -7.78 17.23 -2.67
N GLY A 364 -7.66 16.64 -1.47
CA GLY A 364 -7.57 15.19 -1.29
C GLY A 364 -8.95 14.56 -1.29
N VAL A 365 -9.19 13.59 -2.15
CA VAL A 365 -10.44 12.82 -2.22
C VAL A 365 -10.23 11.50 -1.52
N ILE A 366 -10.97 11.27 -0.44
CA ILE A 366 -10.86 10.08 0.40
C ILE A 366 -12.19 9.35 0.52
N GLY A 367 -12.15 8.11 0.90
CA GLY A 367 -13.33 7.27 1.15
C GLY A 367 -13.14 5.83 0.72
N PRO A 368 -14.08 4.95 1.05
CA PRO A 368 -14.03 3.53 0.71
C PRO A 368 -13.87 3.25 -0.79
N ASN A 369 -13.42 2.04 -1.12
CA ASN A 369 -13.37 1.62 -2.51
C ASN A 369 -14.79 1.42 -3.08
N GLY A 370 -14.98 1.83 -4.34
CA GLY A 370 -16.25 1.69 -5.04
C GLY A 370 -17.35 2.70 -4.63
N VAL A 371 -17.04 3.76 -3.86
CA VAL A 371 -18.01 4.80 -3.49
C VAL A 371 -18.20 5.88 -4.57
N GLY A 372 -17.41 5.85 -5.65
CA GLY A 372 -17.58 6.80 -6.76
C GLY A 372 -16.49 7.85 -6.90
N LYS A 373 -15.32 7.70 -6.26
CA LYS A 373 -14.19 8.65 -6.37
C LYS A 373 -13.76 8.85 -7.82
N THR A 374 -13.47 7.78 -8.56
CA THR A 374 -13.10 7.85 -9.99
C THR A 374 -14.28 8.34 -10.85
N THR A 375 -15.53 8.05 -10.45
CA THR A 375 -16.73 8.58 -11.14
C THR A 375 -16.80 10.10 -11.02
N LEU A 376 -16.44 10.67 -9.86
CA LEU A 376 -16.30 12.11 -9.67
C LEU A 376 -15.32 12.72 -10.70
N PHE A 377 -14.14 12.11 -10.89
CA PHE A 377 -13.17 12.56 -11.90
C PHE A 377 -13.73 12.50 -13.30
N ARG A 378 -14.43 11.41 -13.65
CA ARG A 378 -15.07 11.26 -14.97
C ARG A 378 -16.14 12.33 -15.21
N MET A 379 -16.89 12.73 -14.17
CA MET A 379 -17.86 13.82 -14.27
C MET A 379 -17.18 15.17 -14.44
N ILE A 380 -16.10 15.46 -13.71
CA ILE A 380 -15.31 16.68 -13.88
C ILE A 380 -14.75 16.80 -15.30
N MET A 381 -14.31 15.68 -15.90
CA MET A 381 -13.82 15.61 -17.27
C MET A 381 -14.95 15.65 -18.33
N GLY A 382 -16.21 15.60 -17.93
CA GLY A 382 -17.35 15.53 -18.84
C GLY A 382 -17.52 14.19 -19.55
N LEU A 383 -16.81 13.12 -19.11
CA LEU A 383 -16.92 11.75 -19.63
C LEU A 383 -18.15 11.01 -19.08
N GLU A 384 -18.65 11.45 -17.95
CA GLU A 384 -19.86 10.93 -17.30
C GLU A 384 -20.78 12.10 -16.97
N LYS A 385 -22.09 11.91 -17.09
CA LYS A 385 -23.06 12.96 -16.76
C LYS A 385 -23.60 12.75 -15.36
N ALA A 386 -23.76 13.84 -14.63
CA ALA A 386 -24.53 13.85 -13.39
C ALA A 386 -26.02 13.56 -13.68
N ASP A 387 -26.71 12.92 -12.75
CA ASP A 387 -28.15 12.66 -12.87
C ASP A 387 -28.97 13.90 -12.44
N ALA A 388 -28.40 14.70 -11.51
CA ALA A 388 -28.92 16.01 -11.12
C ALA A 388 -27.76 16.96 -10.79
N GLY A 389 -28.05 18.26 -10.76
CA GLY A 389 -27.05 19.29 -10.53
C GLY A 389 -26.13 19.59 -11.71
N THR A 390 -25.12 20.39 -11.50
CA THR A 390 -24.19 20.82 -12.54
C THR A 390 -22.75 20.89 -12.07
N PHE A 391 -21.82 20.49 -12.96
CA PHE A 391 -20.41 20.85 -12.84
C PHE A 391 -20.11 22.05 -13.73
N SER A 392 -19.56 23.09 -13.12
CA SER A 392 -19.08 24.26 -13.84
C SER A 392 -17.55 24.25 -13.84
N VAL A 393 -16.96 24.06 -15.02
CA VAL A 393 -15.50 24.10 -15.22
C VAL A 393 -15.16 25.43 -15.87
N GLY A 394 -14.22 26.19 -15.29
CA GLY A 394 -13.84 27.51 -15.78
C GLY A 394 -13.24 27.44 -17.20
N GLU A 395 -13.50 28.46 -18.02
CA GLU A 395 -13.02 28.55 -19.42
C GLU A 395 -11.48 28.49 -19.55
N THR A 396 -10.76 28.92 -18.51
CA THR A 396 -9.29 28.93 -18.49
C THR A 396 -8.71 27.61 -17.98
N VAL A 397 -9.56 26.65 -17.57
CA VAL A 397 -9.13 25.37 -17.02
C VAL A 397 -8.65 24.45 -18.13
N LYS A 398 -7.44 23.94 -17.96
CA LYS A 398 -6.88 22.86 -18.78
C LYS A 398 -6.58 21.68 -17.88
N LEU A 399 -7.39 20.64 -18.00
CA LEU A 399 -7.25 19.43 -17.19
C LEU A 399 -6.09 18.57 -17.69
N SER A 400 -5.31 18.00 -16.77
CA SER A 400 -4.42 16.86 -17.00
C SER A 400 -4.83 15.74 -16.06
N TYR A 401 -5.05 14.55 -16.60
CA TYR A 401 -5.52 13.40 -15.84
C TYR A 401 -4.50 12.27 -15.83
N VAL A 402 -4.23 11.76 -14.65
CA VAL A 402 -3.43 10.54 -14.45
C VAL A 402 -4.39 9.43 -14.07
N ASP A 403 -4.60 8.50 -14.98
CA ASP A 403 -5.52 7.37 -14.86
C ASP A 403 -4.83 6.18 -14.17
N GLN A 404 -5.59 5.43 -13.39
CA GLN A 404 -5.14 4.19 -12.77
C GLN A 404 -4.88 3.06 -13.79
N GLN A 405 -5.55 3.07 -14.95
CA GLN A 405 -5.53 1.97 -15.92
C GLN A 405 -4.46 2.06 -17.01
N HIS A 406 -3.71 3.16 -17.09
CA HIS A 406 -2.58 3.36 -18.01
C HIS A 406 -2.88 3.09 -19.50
N HIS A 407 -4.09 3.41 -19.97
CA HIS A 407 -4.53 3.17 -21.35
C HIS A 407 -3.66 3.86 -22.43
N ASP A 408 -2.96 4.94 -22.06
CA ASP A 408 -2.14 5.73 -23.00
C ASP A 408 -0.77 5.11 -23.29
N ILE A 409 -0.40 4.03 -22.61
CA ILE A 409 0.91 3.39 -22.76
C ILE A 409 0.82 2.24 -23.73
N LEU A 410 1.40 2.42 -24.94
CA LEU A 410 1.46 1.40 -25.97
C LEU A 410 2.59 0.39 -25.67
N PRO A 411 2.29 -0.91 -25.49
CA PRO A 411 3.28 -1.92 -25.07
C PRO A 411 4.46 -2.07 -26.03
N ASP A 412 4.21 -1.87 -27.33
CA ASP A 412 5.18 -2.10 -28.40
C ASP A 412 6.16 -0.93 -28.64
N LYS A 413 5.94 0.21 -27.94
CA LYS A 413 6.83 1.37 -28.04
C LYS A 413 7.79 1.43 -26.88
N SER A 414 8.96 2.05 -27.12
CA SER A 414 9.90 2.34 -26.02
C SER A 414 9.41 3.52 -25.18
N VAL A 415 9.89 3.61 -23.95
CA VAL A 415 9.64 4.74 -23.02
C VAL A 415 9.94 6.07 -23.74
N TYR A 416 11.09 6.14 -24.43
CA TYR A 416 11.46 7.31 -25.22
C TYR A 416 10.44 7.63 -26.32
N GLN A 417 10.02 6.64 -27.08
CA GLN A 417 9.09 6.84 -28.19
C GLN A 417 7.70 7.33 -27.75
N VAL A 418 7.21 6.82 -26.62
CA VAL A 418 5.89 7.23 -26.09
C VAL A 418 5.92 8.69 -25.64
N VAL A 419 6.98 9.13 -24.96
CA VAL A 419 7.09 10.51 -24.46
C VAL A 419 7.50 11.48 -25.56
N SER A 420 8.43 11.08 -26.46
CA SER A 420 8.93 11.95 -27.51
C SER A 420 7.89 12.25 -28.60
N GLY A 421 6.99 11.28 -28.89
CA GLY A 421 6.11 11.37 -30.04
C GLY A 421 6.86 11.49 -31.37
N GLY A 422 8.14 11.09 -31.41
CA GLY A 422 9.03 11.16 -32.58
C GLY A 422 9.92 12.41 -32.66
N ASN A 423 9.85 13.31 -31.66
CA ASN A 423 10.67 14.51 -31.60
C ASN A 423 11.79 14.37 -30.57
N GLU A 424 12.94 15.02 -30.78
CA GLU A 424 14.04 15.03 -29.80
C GLU A 424 13.78 15.99 -28.63
N THR A 425 12.93 16.97 -28.82
CA THR A 425 12.54 17.97 -27.82
C THR A 425 11.05 18.01 -27.62
N ILE A 426 10.63 18.30 -26.41
CA ILE A 426 9.24 18.59 -26.04
C ILE A 426 9.15 20.04 -25.56
N ARG A 427 8.12 20.74 -25.94
CA ARG A 427 7.87 22.10 -25.50
C ARG A 427 7.11 22.08 -24.19
N MET A 428 7.70 22.66 -23.13
CA MET A 428 7.11 22.71 -21.80
C MET A 428 7.45 24.04 -21.13
N GLY A 429 6.44 24.72 -20.59
CA GLY A 429 6.62 26.04 -19.94
C GLY A 429 7.21 27.08 -20.88
N GLY A 430 6.89 27.00 -22.18
CA GLY A 430 7.44 27.88 -23.21
C GLY A 430 8.90 27.64 -23.58
N ARG A 431 9.51 26.55 -23.09
CA ARG A 431 10.92 26.16 -23.38
C ARG A 431 10.95 24.79 -24.06
N ASP A 432 11.92 24.62 -24.95
CA ASP A 432 12.20 23.33 -25.55
C ASP A 432 13.13 22.51 -24.62
N ILE A 433 12.63 21.37 -24.14
CA ILE A 433 13.32 20.47 -23.23
C ILE A 433 13.69 19.20 -23.98
N ASN A 434 14.92 18.73 -23.86
CA ASN A 434 15.33 17.45 -24.42
C ASN A 434 14.58 16.31 -23.72
N VAL A 435 13.98 15.41 -24.51
CA VAL A 435 13.15 14.29 -24.02
C VAL A 435 13.94 13.38 -23.09
N ARG A 436 15.21 13.09 -23.39
CA ARG A 436 16.05 12.22 -22.56
C ARG A 436 16.34 12.84 -21.20
N ALA A 437 16.58 14.15 -21.16
CA ALA A 437 16.76 14.90 -19.93
C ALA A 437 15.46 14.98 -19.11
N TYR A 438 14.30 15.08 -19.78
CA TYR A 438 13.00 15.02 -19.13
C TYR A 438 12.74 13.66 -18.49
N LEU A 439 12.97 12.56 -19.23
CA LEU A 439 12.79 11.19 -18.75
C LEU A 439 13.74 10.84 -17.60
N SER A 440 14.97 11.39 -17.59
CA SER A 440 15.90 11.20 -16.47
C SER A 440 15.36 11.75 -15.15
N ARG A 441 14.51 12.78 -15.20
CA ARG A 441 13.82 13.33 -14.00
C ARG A 441 12.77 12.39 -13.41
N PHE A 442 12.36 11.37 -14.16
CA PHE A 442 11.46 10.30 -13.72
C PHE A 442 12.20 8.98 -13.47
N ASN A 443 13.53 9.06 -13.31
CA ASN A 443 14.38 7.91 -13.05
C ASN A 443 14.42 6.89 -14.20
N PHE A 444 14.27 7.36 -15.45
CA PHE A 444 14.55 6.58 -16.66
C PHE A 444 15.91 7.02 -17.21
N ASN A 445 16.95 6.25 -16.92
CA ASN A 445 18.31 6.58 -17.34
C ASN A 445 18.78 5.69 -18.50
N GLY A 446 19.51 6.25 -19.46
CA GLY A 446 20.20 5.53 -20.53
C GLY A 446 19.38 4.39 -21.14
N ALA A 447 19.73 3.15 -20.79
CA ALA A 447 19.08 1.95 -21.33
C ALA A 447 17.60 1.80 -20.94
N ASP A 448 17.17 2.40 -19.82
CA ASP A 448 15.77 2.31 -19.38
C ASP A 448 14.83 3.08 -20.33
N GLN A 449 15.33 4.12 -20.99
CA GLN A 449 14.56 4.89 -21.97
C GLN A 449 14.27 4.11 -23.27
N GLU A 450 15.07 3.11 -23.57
CA GLU A 450 14.90 2.25 -24.75
C GLU A 450 14.10 0.98 -24.45
N LYS A 451 13.76 0.71 -23.16
CA LYS A 451 12.91 -0.41 -22.79
C LYS A 451 11.54 -0.28 -23.46
N LEU A 452 10.99 -1.40 -23.92
CA LEU A 452 9.60 -1.47 -24.36
C LEU A 452 8.64 -1.29 -23.18
N CYS A 453 7.56 -0.56 -23.39
CA CYS A 453 6.59 -0.29 -22.32
C CYS A 453 5.91 -1.56 -21.80
N GLY A 454 5.81 -2.60 -22.62
CA GLY A 454 5.24 -3.89 -22.20
C GLY A 454 6.05 -4.65 -21.14
N VAL A 455 7.36 -4.39 -21.03
CA VAL A 455 8.24 -5.06 -20.05
C VAL A 455 8.51 -4.23 -18.79
N LEU A 456 7.89 -3.06 -18.65
CA LEU A 456 8.02 -2.21 -17.50
C LEU A 456 7.36 -2.81 -16.27
N SER A 457 8.02 -2.68 -15.11
CA SER A 457 7.38 -2.95 -13.81
C SER A 457 6.22 -1.99 -13.54
N GLY A 458 5.35 -2.33 -12.59
CA GLY A 458 4.24 -1.46 -12.17
C GLY A 458 4.71 -0.05 -11.83
N GLY A 459 5.73 0.08 -10.97
CA GLY A 459 6.30 1.37 -10.60
C GLY A 459 6.96 2.13 -11.76
N GLU A 460 7.65 1.46 -12.70
CA GLU A 460 8.16 2.11 -13.91
C GLU A 460 7.02 2.61 -14.80
N ARG A 461 5.95 1.83 -14.92
CA ARG A 461 4.76 2.19 -15.69
C ARG A 461 4.07 3.41 -15.10
N ASN A 462 3.90 3.47 -13.78
CA ASN A 462 3.30 4.62 -13.09
C ASN A 462 4.15 5.89 -13.28
N ARG A 463 5.48 5.80 -13.16
CA ARG A 463 6.37 6.94 -13.42
C ARG A 463 6.26 7.43 -14.87
N LEU A 464 6.17 6.50 -15.82
CA LEU A 464 6.00 6.87 -17.24
C LEU A 464 4.66 7.56 -17.47
N HIS A 465 3.57 7.04 -16.89
CA HIS A 465 2.24 7.63 -17.02
C HIS A 465 2.19 9.04 -16.42
N LEU A 466 2.79 9.21 -15.25
CA LEU A 466 2.94 10.53 -14.63
C LEU A 466 3.73 11.49 -15.55
N ALA A 467 4.83 11.03 -16.17
CA ALA A 467 5.59 11.85 -17.11
C ALA A 467 4.77 12.27 -18.34
N ILE A 468 3.92 11.36 -18.86
CA ILE A 468 3.04 11.66 -19.99
C ILE A 468 1.98 12.70 -19.63
N ALA A 469 1.34 12.54 -18.47
CA ALA A 469 0.29 13.44 -18.01
C ALA A 469 0.84 14.86 -17.70
N LEU A 470 1.97 14.96 -17.02
CA LEU A 470 2.58 16.26 -16.69
C LEU A 470 3.11 17.01 -17.93
N LYS A 471 3.46 16.28 -19.00
CA LYS A 471 3.82 16.88 -20.29
C LYS A 471 2.67 17.70 -20.92
N GLN A 472 1.41 17.41 -20.57
CA GLN A 472 0.23 18.07 -21.13
C GLN A 472 0.07 19.52 -20.69
N GLU A 473 0.83 20.00 -19.72
CA GLU A 473 0.78 21.37 -19.17
C GLU A 473 -0.63 21.80 -18.73
N GLY A 474 -1.33 20.93 -17.99
CA GLY A 474 -2.58 21.27 -17.34
C GLY A 474 -2.36 22.26 -16.20
N ASN A 475 -3.33 23.16 -15.98
CA ASN A 475 -3.35 24.01 -14.80
C ASN A 475 -4.24 23.46 -13.68
N VAL A 476 -4.97 22.38 -13.96
CA VAL A 476 -5.68 21.56 -12.97
C VAL A 476 -5.30 20.10 -13.19
N LEU A 477 -4.71 19.49 -12.17
CA LEU A 477 -4.28 18.09 -12.19
C LEU A 477 -5.33 17.22 -11.50
N LEU A 478 -5.75 16.15 -12.16
CA LEU A 478 -6.57 15.09 -11.58
C LEU A 478 -5.68 13.85 -11.45
N LEU A 479 -5.37 13.45 -10.22
CA LEU A 479 -4.46 12.34 -9.93
C LEU A 479 -5.25 11.21 -9.25
N ASP A 480 -5.44 10.09 -9.96
CA ASP A 480 -6.16 8.93 -9.44
C ASP A 480 -5.17 7.88 -8.92
N GLU A 481 -5.05 7.77 -7.59
CA GLU A 481 -4.13 6.88 -6.86
C GLU A 481 -2.66 7.00 -7.34
N PRO A 482 -2.08 8.21 -7.40
CA PRO A 482 -0.72 8.40 -7.89
C PRO A 482 0.35 7.80 -6.96
N THR A 483 -0.02 7.41 -5.76
CA THR A 483 0.88 6.85 -4.74
C THR A 483 1.09 5.35 -4.87
N ASN A 484 0.23 4.65 -5.61
CA ASN A 484 0.32 3.21 -5.77
C ASN A 484 1.57 2.81 -6.58
N ASP A 485 2.28 1.78 -6.11
CA ASP A 485 3.48 1.22 -6.75
C ASP A 485 4.63 2.21 -7.04
N ILE A 486 4.57 3.44 -6.50
CA ILE A 486 5.61 4.44 -6.66
C ILE A 486 6.66 4.31 -5.55
N ASP A 487 7.94 4.42 -5.91
CA ASP A 487 9.02 4.45 -4.92
C ASP A 487 9.04 5.76 -4.11
N VAL A 488 9.57 5.69 -2.90
CA VAL A 488 9.61 6.81 -1.95
C VAL A 488 10.29 8.06 -2.55
N ASN A 489 11.32 7.89 -3.40
CA ASN A 489 12.03 9.03 -4.00
C ASN A 489 11.17 9.72 -5.06
N THR A 490 10.47 8.94 -5.90
CA THR A 490 9.54 9.47 -6.90
C THR A 490 8.34 10.14 -6.22
N LEU A 491 7.82 9.52 -5.15
CA LEU A 491 6.73 10.10 -4.37
C LEU A 491 7.10 11.46 -3.76
N ARG A 492 8.30 11.56 -3.17
CA ARG A 492 8.82 12.84 -2.65
C ARG A 492 9.00 13.89 -3.71
N ALA A 493 9.55 13.51 -4.86
CA ALA A 493 9.71 14.43 -5.98
C ALA A 493 8.33 14.92 -6.48
N LEU A 494 7.30 14.06 -6.47
CA LEU A 494 5.93 14.43 -6.80
C LEU A 494 5.36 15.40 -5.75
N GLU A 495 5.53 15.12 -4.46
CA GLU A 495 5.10 16.01 -3.37
C GLU A 495 5.75 17.40 -3.48
N GLU A 496 7.07 17.45 -3.71
CA GLU A 496 7.80 18.71 -3.92
C GLU A 496 7.35 19.44 -5.20
N GLY A 497 7.05 18.69 -6.25
CA GLY A 497 6.50 19.22 -7.49
C GLY A 497 5.11 19.83 -7.30
N LEU A 498 4.24 19.16 -6.58
CA LEU A 498 2.88 19.64 -6.26
C LEU A 498 2.89 20.83 -5.32
N ASP A 499 3.80 20.86 -4.33
CA ASP A 499 3.94 22.02 -3.42
C ASP A 499 4.38 23.30 -4.15
N LYS A 500 5.18 23.16 -5.22
CA LYS A 500 5.64 24.27 -6.07
C LYS A 500 4.69 24.60 -7.23
N PHE A 501 3.67 23.78 -7.44
CA PHE A 501 2.75 23.95 -8.55
C PHE A 501 1.81 25.12 -8.33
N ALA A 502 1.76 26.08 -9.26
CA ALA A 502 0.93 27.26 -9.16
C ALA A 502 -0.53 27.05 -9.66
N GLY A 503 -0.90 25.83 -10.02
CA GLY A 503 -2.26 25.42 -10.40
C GLY A 503 -3.01 24.80 -9.23
N CYS A 504 -4.09 24.09 -9.56
CA CYS A 504 -4.88 23.31 -8.61
C CYS A 504 -4.68 21.81 -8.85
N ALA A 505 -4.85 21.00 -7.81
CA ALA A 505 -4.88 19.57 -7.97
C ALA A 505 -6.04 18.95 -7.18
N VAL A 506 -6.62 17.88 -7.75
CA VAL A 506 -7.54 16.99 -7.05
C VAL A 506 -6.91 15.62 -7.06
N VAL A 507 -6.70 15.05 -5.89
CA VAL A 507 -5.92 13.82 -5.72
C VAL A 507 -6.75 12.80 -4.98
N ILE A 508 -7.03 11.67 -5.61
CA ILE A 508 -7.54 10.49 -4.94
C ILE A 508 -6.34 9.72 -4.41
N SER A 509 -6.25 9.49 -3.11
CA SER A 509 -5.21 8.65 -2.52
C SER A 509 -5.66 8.04 -1.20
N HIS A 510 -5.12 6.87 -0.90
CA HIS A 510 -5.23 6.20 0.40
C HIS A 510 -3.97 6.41 1.26
N ASP A 511 -2.92 7.02 0.72
CA ASP A 511 -1.72 7.37 1.47
C ASP A 511 -1.99 8.58 2.37
N ARG A 512 -2.23 8.30 3.64
CA ARG A 512 -2.54 9.29 4.68
C ARG A 512 -1.41 10.32 4.85
N TRP A 513 -0.16 9.89 4.77
CA TRP A 513 1.02 10.76 4.87
C TRP A 513 1.12 11.73 3.69
N PHE A 514 0.92 11.22 2.48
CA PHE A 514 0.91 12.03 1.27
C PHE A 514 -0.18 13.11 1.35
N LEU A 515 -1.41 12.74 1.75
CA LEU A 515 -2.53 13.67 1.91
C LEU A 515 -2.25 14.74 2.96
N ASP A 516 -1.71 14.37 4.12
CA ASP A 516 -1.34 15.33 5.17
C ASP A 516 -0.30 16.35 4.73
N ARG A 517 0.57 15.93 3.81
CA ARG A 517 1.66 16.76 3.34
C ARG A 517 1.25 17.78 2.28
N ILE A 518 0.40 17.36 1.35
CA ILE A 518 0.09 18.17 0.16
C ILE A 518 -1.28 18.83 0.20
N CYS A 519 -2.28 18.20 0.83
CA CYS A 519 -3.66 18.66 0.74
C CYS A 519 -3.92 19.91 1.59
N THR A 520 -4.66 20.85 1.00
CA THR A 520 -5.21 22.01 1.67
C THR A 520 -6.66 21.80 2.10
N HIS A 521 -7.33 20.88 1.42
CA HIS A 521 -8.73 20.52 1.65
C HIS A 521 -8.93 19.02 1.46
N ILE A 522 -9.93 18.48 2.13
CA ILE A 522 -10.35 17.07 2.02
C ILE A 522 -11.80 17.00 1.54
N LEU A 523 -12.05 16.15 0.57
CA LEU A 523 -13.37 15.76 0.11
C LEU A 523 -13.60 14.29 0.49
N ALA A 524 -14.32 14.07 1.58
CA ALA A 524 -14.50 12.76 2.18
C ALA A 524 -15.83 12.13 1.78
N PHE A 525 -15.79 10.97 1.16
CA PHE A 525 -16.94 10.11 0.89
C PHE A 525 -17.22 9.28 2.14
N GLU A 526 -18.24 9.64 2.91
CA GLU A 526 -18.57 9.02 4.21
C GLU A 526 -19.56 7.86 4.10
N GLY A 527 -19.97 7.49 2.88
CA GLY A 527 -20.93 6.43 2.59
C GLY A 527 -22.34 6.95 2.30
N ASN A 528 -23.22 6.07 1.79
CA ASN A 528 -24.62 6.38 1.47
C ASN A 528 -24.84 7.61 0.57
N GLY A 529 -23.84 7.95 -0.25
CA GLY A 529 -23.88 9.13 -1.12
C GLY A 529 -23.56 10.44 -0.42
N GLU A 530 -23.22 10.43 0.88
CA GLU A 530 -22.81 11.62 1.62
C GLU A 530 -21.33 11.94 1.37
N VAL A 531 -21.06 13.20 1.03
CA VAL A 531 -19.71 13.70 0.79
C VAL A 531 -19.51 14.95 1.64
N PHE A 532 -18.46 14.94 2.46
CA PHE A 532 -18.11 16.04 3.34
C PHE A 532 -16.89 16.79 2.82
N TYR A 533 -17.04 18.10 2.60
CA TYR A 533 -15.95 18.97 2.19
C TYR A 533 -15.37 19.69 3.41
N PHE A 534 -14.04 19.59 3.60
CA PHE A 534 -13.35 20.07 4.79
C PHE A 534 -12.10 20.85 4.39
N GLU A 535 -11.88 22.02 5.01
CA GLU A 535 -10.66 22.82 4.88
C GLU A 535 -9.65 22.40 5.95
N GLY A 536 -8.54 21.82 5.53
CA GLY A 536 -7.48 21.31 6.41
C GLY A 536 -6.80 20.06 5.84
N SER A 537 -5.87 19.50 6.64
CA SER A 537 -5.16 18.26 6.32
C SER A 537 -6.02 17.01 6.58
N TYR A 538 -5.50 15.84 6.19
CA TYR A 538 -6.16 14.57 6.48
C TYR A 538 -6.31 14.35 8.00
N THR A 539 -5.26 14.60 8.78
CA THR A 539 -5.29 14.49 10.25
C THR A 539 -6.33 15.43 10.87
N ASP A 540 -6.47 16.66 10.35
CA ASP A 540 -7.47 17.60 10.83
C ASP A 540 -8.89 17.14 10.56
N TYR A 541 -9.10 16.56 9.37
CA TYR A 541 -10.38 15.95 9.01
C TYR A 541 -10.73 14.79 9.95
N GLU A 542 -9.79 13.88 10.26
CA GLU A 542 -10.05 12.77 11.18
C GLU A 542 -10.45 13.24 12.57
N ILE A 543 -9.74 14.24 13.11
CA ILE A 543 -10.11 14.86 14.39
C ILE A 543 -11.51 15.47 14.34
N ASN A 544 -11.84 16.14 13.23
CA ASN A 544 -13.18 16.72 13.04
C ASN A 544 -14.24 15.62 12.94
N LYS A 545 -14.00 14.57 12.16
CA LYS A 545 -14.89 13.40 12.01
C LYS A 545 -15.16 12.74 13.36
N ALA A 546 -14.12 12.51 14.17
CA ALA A 546 -14.26 11.93 15.50
C ALA A 546 -15.14 12.79 16.41
N LYS A 547 -14.99 14.11 16.39
CA LYS A 547 -15.83 15.04 17.15
C LYS A 547 -17.29 15.04 16.67
N ARG A 548 -17.53 15.00 15.34
CA ARG A 548 -18.89 14.95 14.76
C ARG A 548 -19.62 13.66 15.14
N LEU A 549 -18.89 12.55 15.19
CA LEU A 549 -19.43 11.23 15.56
C LEU A 549 -19.51 11.01 17.08
N GLY A 550 -19.10 12.00 17.91
CA GLY A 550 -19.14 11.89 19.37
C GLY A 550 -18.10 10.92 19.94
N LEU A 551 -17.04 10.62 19.18
CA LEU A 551 -15.92 9.80 19.61
C LEU A 551 -14.92 10.70 20.35
N GLU A 552 -14.56 10.39 21.60
CA GLU A 552 -13.66 11.22 22.43
C GLU A 552 -12.22 11.34 21.90
N GLU A 553 -11.77 10.38 21.08
CA GLU A 553 -10.53 10.39 20.31
C GLU A 553 -10.80 9.68 18.99
N PRO A 554 -9.95 9.80 17.95
CA PRO A 554 -10.05 8.99 16.75
C PRO A 554 -9.86 7.51 17.12
N LYS A 555 -10.89 6.93 17.71
CA LYS A 555 -10.98 5.50 17.94
C LYS A 555 -11.34 4.90 16.60
N ARG A 556 -10.35 4.27 16.01
CA ARG A 556 -10.48 3.44 14.82
C ARG A 556 -11.74 2.59 14.92
N ILE A 557 -12.49 2.48 13.82
CA ILE A 557 -13.69 1.64 13.75
C ILE A 557 -13.27 0.22 14.15
N ARG A 558 -13.84 -0.29 15.25
CA ARG A 558 -13.50 -1.62 15.75
C ARG A 558 -14.36 -2.64 15.03
N TYR A 559 -13.83 -3.24 13.98
CA TYR A 559 -14.35 -4.50 13.50
C TYR A 559 -14.19 -5.58 14.59
N ARG A 560 -15.14 -6.52 14.66
CA ARG A 560 -14.99 -7.69 15.54
C ARG A 560 -13.70 -8.43 15.14
N LYS A 561 -12.90 -8.78 16.13
CA LYS A 561 -11.66 -9.52 15.93
C LYS A 561 -11.95 -10.88 15.29
N LEU A 562 -11.06 -11.36 14.42
CA LEU A 562 -11.16 -12.72 13.88
C LEU A 562 -11.01 -13.81 14.97
N MET A 563 -10.40 -13.46 16.10
CA MET A 563 -10.07 -14.37 17.21
C MET A 563 -11.00 -14.26 18.43
N GLU A 564 -12.17 -13.61 18.32
CA GLU A 564 -13.20 -13.62 19.39
C GLU A 564 -14.37 -14.51 19.04
#